data_5ffdda15c3d2b25540710d6a68a9e2bc
#
_entry.id   5ffdda15c3d2b25540710d6a68a9e2bc
#
_cell.length_a   1.000
_cell.length_b   1.000
_cell.length_c   1.000
_cell.angle_alpha   90.00
_cell.angle_beta   90.00
_cell.angle_gamma   90.00
#
_symmetry.space_group_name_H-M   'P 1'
#
loop_
_entity.id
_entity.type
_entity.pdbx_description
1 polymer ?
#
loop_
_entity_poly.entity_id
_entity_poly.type
_entity_poly.pdbx_seq_one_letter_code
_entity_poly.pdbx_strand_id
1 'polypeptide(L)'
;MGGFSSEREISLDSGTAILNALKSKGIDAYAFDPKETPLSELKAQGFQTAFNILHGTYGEDGAVQGALELLGIPYTGSGVAASAIGMDKYRCKLIWQALGLPVPEFAVLHDDTDFDAVEEKLGLPMFVKPAAEGSSVGVVKVKGKGRLKSVYEELKHLQ
;
A
#
# COMPACT_ATOMS: atom_id res chain seq x y z
N MET A 1 -13.47 6.23 2.00
CA MET A 1 -13.34 5.71 0.63
C MET A 1 -12.75 6.78 -0.30
N GLY A 2 -12.32 6.46 -1.51
CA GLY A 2 -11.73 7.41 -2.46
C GLY A 2 -10.26 7.72 -2.16
N GLY A 3 -9.96 8.94 -1.73
CA GLY A 3 -8.60 9.38 -1.40
C GLY A 3 -7.78 9.83 -2.60
N PHE A 4 -6.45 9.91 -2.44
CA PHE A 4 -5.55 10.56 -3.40
C PHE A 4 -4.73 9.58 -4.25
N SER A 5 -4.69 8.29 -3.89
CA SER A 5 -3.85 7.31 -4.56
C SER A 5 -4.30 6.96 -5.98
N SER A 6 -3.45 6.29 -6.73
CA SER A 6 -3.77 5.71 -8.03
C SER A 6 -4.89 4.65 -7.96
N GLU A 7 -5.17 4.13 -6.77
CA GLU A 7 -6.19 3.11 -6.51
C GLU A 7 -7.55 3.70 -6.08
N ARG A 8 -7.75 5.01 -6.30
CA ARG A 8 -8.96 5.74 -5.91
C ARG A 8 -10.25 5.06 -6.36
N GLU A 9 -10.35 4.66 -7.62
CA GLU A 9 -11.56 4.04 -8.17
C GLU A 9 -11.88 2.72 -7.48
N ILE A 10 -10.86 1.91 -7.20
CA ILE A 10 -11.01 0.65 -6.45
C ILE A 10 -11.56 0.93 -5.05
N SER A 11 -11.07 1.99 -4.40
CA SER A 11 -11.54 2.40 -3.08
C SER A 11 -13.00 2.91 -3.11
N LEU A 12 -13.40 3.61 -4.14
CA LEU A 12 -14.78 4.07 -4.31
C LEU A 12 -15.75 2.91 -4.52
N ASP A 13 -15.39 1.94 -5.37
CA ASP A 13 -16.20 0.74 -5.63
C ASP A 13 -16.34 -0.12 -4.37
N SER A 14 -15.23 -0.45 -3.73
CA SER A 14 -15.21 -1.24 -2.49
C SER A 14 -15.96 -0.53 -1.37
N GLY A 15 -15.72 0.77 -1.22
CA GLY A 15 -16.36 1.61 -0.21
C GLY A 15 -17.88 1.72 -0.42
N THR A 16 -18.33 1.82 -1.66
CA THR A 16 -19.76 1.85 -1.99
C THR A 16 -20.42 0.53 -1.62
N ALA A 17 -19.79 -0.61 -1.96
CA ALA A 17 -20.31 -1.92 -1.60
C ALA A 17 -20.43 -2.08 -0.07
N ILE A 18 -19.41 -1.68 0.68
CA ILE A 18 -19.40 -1.74 2.16
C ILE A 18 -20.44 -0.79 2.74
N LEU A 19 -20.56 0.44 2.26
CA LEU A 19 -21.55 1.42 2.72
C LEU A 19 -22.97 0.87 2.57
N ASN A 20 -23.27 0.27 1.42
CA ASN A 20 -24.58 -0.34 1.17
C ASN A 20 -24.84 -1.52 2.11
N ALA A 21 -23.81 -2.36 2.36
CA ALA A 21 -23.92 -3.48 3.29
C ALA A 21 -24.16 -3.01 4.74
N LEU A 22 -23.46 -1.96 5.20
CA LEU A 22 -23.66 -1.38 6.51
C LEU A 22 -25.09 -0.83 6.68
N LYS A 23 -25.55 -0.05 5.71
CA LYS A 23 -26.91 0.51 5.69
C LYS A 23 -27.99 -0.56 5.67
N SER A 24 -27.80 -1.64 4.92
CA SER A 24 -28.74 -2.76 4.88
C SER A 24 -28.89 -3.48 6.22
N LYS A 25 -27.90 -3.33 7.11
CA LYS A 25 -27.92 -3.84 8.50
C LYS A 25 -28.40 -2.81 9.53
N GLY A 26 -28.90 -1.66 9.08
CA GLY A 26 -29.38 -0.60 9.95
C GLY A 26 -28.28 0.20 10.66
N ILE A 27 -27.04 0.08 10.19
CA ILE A 27 -25.92 0.88 10.74
C ILE A 27 -26.00 2.28 10.13
N ASP A 28 -25.91 3.30 11.00
CA ASP A 28 -25.86 4.71 10.59
C ASP A 28 -24.50 5.04 10.00
N ALA A 29 -24.37 4.87 8.67
CA ALA A 29 -23.13 4.97 7.93
C ALA A 29 -23.22 5.96 6.78
N TYR A 30 -22.16 6.73 6.60
CA TYR A 30 -22.02 7.75 5.56
C TYR A 30 -20.70 7.60 4.81
N ALA A 31 -20.73 7.97 3.53
CA ALA A 31 -19.50 8.06 2.74
C ALA A 31 -18.69 9.28 3.20
N PHE A 32 -17.38 9.10 3.29
CA PHE A 32 -16.44 10.18 3.50
C PHE A 32 -15.24 9.98 2.57
N ASP A 33 -14.89 11.02 1.81
CA ASP A 33 -13.76 11.03 0.89
C ASP A 33 -12.78 12.12 1.31
N PRO A 34 -11.57 11.77 1.76
CA PRO A 34 -10.59 12.77 2.19
C PRO A 34 -10.06 13.65 1.07
N LYS A 35 -10.28 13.30 -0.19
CA LYS A 35 -9.97 14.17 -1.33
C LYS A 35 -10.95 15.32 -1.47
N GLU A 36 -12.20 15.10 -1.12
CA GLU A 36 -13.29 16.08 -1.23
C GLU A 36 -13.48 16.89 0.06
N THR A 37 -13.22 16.26 1.21
CA THR A 37 -13.44 16.85 2.54
C THR A 37 -12.24 16.56 3.45
N PRO A 38 -11.63 17.59 4.07
CA PRO A 38 -10.51 17.39 4.98
C PRO A 38 -10.85 16.45 6.14
N LEU A 39 -9.91 15.58 6.53
CA LEU A 39 -10.09 14.64 7.66
C LEU A 39 -10.41 15.34 8.98
N SER A 40 -9.98 16.60 9.17
CA SER A 40 -10.30 17.41 10.34
C SER A 40 -11.80 17.62 10.55
N GLU A 41 -12.60 17.54 9.48
CA GLU A 41 -14.04 17.70 9.52
C GLU A 41 -14.79 16.49 10.12
N LEU A 42 -14.15 15.32 10.21
CA LEU A 42 -14.80 14.12 10.71
C LEU A 42 -15.46 14.33 12.08
N LYS A 43 -14.76 14.94 13.04
CA LYS A 43 -15.32 15.24 14.35
C LYS A 43 -16.44 16.26 14.32
N ALA A 44 -16.28 17.31 13.55
CA ALA A 44 -17.28 18.37 13.43
C ALA A 44 -18.57 17.85 12.79
N GLN A 45 -18.47 16.86 11.90
CA GLN A 45 -19.60 16.19 11.28
C GLN A 45 -20.20 15.06 12.14
N GLY A 46 -19.66 14.82 13.34
CA GLY A 46 -20.22 13.86 14.31
C GLY A 46 -19.81 12.41 14.08
N PHE A 47 -18.82 12.13 13.23
CA PHE A 47 -18.33 10.75 13.05
C PHE A 47 -17.67 10.23 14.31
N GLN A 48 -18.07 9.03 14.74
CA GLN A 48 -17.59 8.38 15.95
C GLN A 48 -16.55 7.29 15.66
N THR A 49 -16.58 6.70 14.46
CA THR A 49 -15.65 5.67 14.01
C THR A 49 -15.50 5.72 12.50
N ALA A 50 -14.38 5.23 11.99
CA ALA A 50 -14.10 5.16 10.56
C ALA A 50 -13.91 3.70 10.11
N PHE A 51 -14.67 3.28 9.11
CA PHE A 51 -14.36 2.09 8.34
C PHE A 51 -13.40 2.51 7.22
N ASN A 52 -12.10 2.25 7.42
CA ASN A 52 -11.09 2.60 6.42
C ASN A 52 -11.09 1.59 5.28
N ILE A 53 -11.36 2.06 4.07
CA ILE A 53 -11.29 1.32 2.81
C ILE A 53 -10.54 2.14 1.76
N LEU A 54 -9.66 3.02 2.20
CA LEU A 54 -8.69 3.67 1.32
C LEU A 54 -7.64 2.64 0.91
N HIS A 55 -7.14 2.75 -0.31
CA HIS A 55 -6.10 1.88 -0.86
C HIS A 55 -4.85 2.70 -1.21
N GLY A 56 -3.69 2.02 -1.20
CA GLY A 56 -2.41 2.60 -1.59
C GLY A 56 -1.92 3.72 -0.67
N THR A 57 -1.16 4.63 -1.24
CA THR A 57 -0.54 5.76 -0.54
C THR A 57 -1.59 6.63 0.17
N TYR A 58 -1.28 7.06 1.38
CA TYR A 58 -2.13 7.75 2.36
C TYR A 58 -3.31 6.92 2.91
N GLY A 59 -3.62 5.75 2.34
CA GLY A 59 -4.70 4.88 2.80
C GLY A 59 -4.23 3.68 3.61
N GLU A 60 -3.12 3.07 3.20
CA GLU A 60 -2.61 1.82 3.77
C GLU A 60 -1.20 1.97 4.39
N ASP A 61 -0.57 3.12 4.26
CA ASP A 61 0.81 3.41 4.67
C ASP A 61 0.98 4.00 6.08
N GLY A 62 -0.10 4.08 6.86
CA GLY A 62 -0.09 4.64 8.21
C GLY A 62 -0.47 6.13 8.28
N ALA A 63 -0.52 6.84 7.15
CA ALA A 63 -0.80 8.28 7.15
C ALA A 63 -2.22 8.60 7.63
N VAL A 64 -3.25 7.99 7.05
CA VAL A 64 -4.65 8.19 7.49
C VAL A 64 -4.85 7.64 8.88
N GLN A 65 -4.21 6.51 9.23
CA GLN A 65 -4.27 5.92 10.57
C GLN A 65 -3.77 6.91 11.63
N GLY A 66 -2.60 7.53 11.38
CA GLY A 66 -2.06 8.55 12.28
C GLY A 66 -2.94 9.78 12.41
N ALA A 67 -3.54 10.24 11.32
CA ALA A 67 -4.49 11.35 11.36
C ALA A 67 -5.73 11.00 12.19
N LEU A 68 -6.29 9.81 12.03
CA LEU A 68 -7.44 9.35 12.80
C LEU A 68 -7.11 9.17 14.30
N GLU A 69 -5.91 8.68 14.62
CA GLU A 69 -5.43 8.59 16.01
C GLU A 69 -5.34 9.98 16.68
N LEU A 70 -4.74 10.95 16.01
CA LEU A 70 -4.67 12.33 16.51
C LEU A 70 -6.04 12.98 16.66
N LEU A 71 -6.99 12.66 15.79
CA LEU A 71 -8.37 13.11 15.90
C LEU A 71 -9.16 12.34 16.98
N GLY A 72 -8.61 11.24 17.52
CA GLY A 72 -9.29 10.37 18.47
C GLY A 72 -10.51 9.68 17.86
N ILE A 73 -10.43 9.27 16.60
CA ILE A 73 -11.47 8.53 15.87
C ILE A 73 -11.00 7.09 15.72
N PRO A 74 -11.64 6.12 16.38
CA PRO A 74 -11.39 4.71 16.16
C PRO A 74 -11.59 4.31 14.69
N TYR A 75 -10.78 3.38 14.20
CA TYR A 75 -10.87 2.93 12.81
C TYR A 75 -10.64 1.42 12.68
N THR A 76 -11.06 0.86 11.56
CA THR A 76 -10.83 -0.55 11.23
C THR A 76 -9.45 -0.73 10.60
N GLY A 77 -8.82 -1.88 10.89
CA GLY A 77 -7.54 -2.26 10.29
C GLY A 77 -6.35 -2.12 11.25
N SER A 78 -5.16 -2.16 10.69
CA SER A 78 -3.89 -2.09 11.42
C SER A 78 -3.56 -0.66 11.84
N GLY A 79 -2.83 -0.50 12.94
CA GLY A 79 -2.33 0.79 13.40
C GLY A 79 -1.18 1.34 12.54
N VAL A 80 -0.71 2.55 12.86
CA VAL A 80 0.27 3.32 12.08
C VAL A 80 1.52 2.52 11.74
N ALA A 81 2.20 1.96 12.72
CA ALA A 81 3.47 1.26 12.50
C ALA A 81 3.29 0.00 11.64
N ALA A 82 2.24 -0.79 11.91
CA ALA A 82 1.97 -1.99 11.15
C ALA A 82 1.59 -1.69 9.69
N SER A 83 0.79 -0.64 9.46
CA SER A 83 0.44 -0.18 8.12
C SER A 83 1.66 0.32 7.34
N ALA A 84 2.49 1.17 7.96
CA ALA A 84 3.69 1.70 7.33
C ALA A 84 4.70 0.59 6.95
N ILE A 85 4.91 -0.38 7.85
CA ILE A 85 5.78 -1.53 7.57
C ILE A 85 5.15 -2.41 6.49
N GLY A 86 3.85 -2.72 6.61
CA GLY A 86 3.13 -3.59 5.69
C GLY A 86 3.14 -3.09 4.24
N MET A 87 3.13 -1.79 4.05
CA MET A 87 3.20 -1.17 2.73
C MET A 87 4.59 -1.24 2.10
N ASP A 88 5.66 -1.37 2.91
CA ASP A 88 7.04 -1.44 2.45
C ASP A 88 7.53 -2.89 2.33
N LYS A 89 7.57 -3.42 1.12
CA LYS A 89 7.98 -4.81 0.83
C LYS A 89 9.41 -5.12 1.29
N TYR A 90 10.30 -4.13 1.23
CA TYR A 90 11.69 -4.32 1.64
C TYR A 90 11.80 -4.42 3.16
N ARG A 91 11.21 -3.48 3.88
CA ARG A 91 11.21 -3.48 5.35
C ARG A 91 10.48 -4.69 5.92
N CYS A 92 9.35 -5.10 5.33
CA CYS A 92 8.68 -6.35 5.68
C CYS A 92 9.62 -7.55 5.59
N LYS A 93 10.34 -7.69 4.48
CA LYS A 93 11.26 -8.82 4.28
C LYS A 93 12.40 -8.82 5.31
N LEU A 94 12.97 -7.65 5.63
CA LEU A 94 14.01 -7.56 6.66
C LEU A 94 13.51 -8.01 8.04
N ILE A 95 12.29 -7.60 8.41
CA ILE A 95 11.68 -8.00 9.68
C ILE A 95 11.41 -9.51 9.68
N TRP A 96 10.87 -10.06 8.61
CA TRP A 96 10.61 -11.50 8.52
C TRP A 96 11.89 -12.33 8.59
N GLN A 97 12.98 -11.89 7.94
CA GLN A 97 14.29 -12.53 8.07
C GLN A 97 14.81 -12.48 9.51
N ALA A 98 14.70 -11.33 10.18
CA ALA A 98 15.12 -11.19 11.56
C ALA A 98 14.32 -12.09 12.53
N LEU A 99 13.07 -12.40 12.19
CA LEU A 99 12.21 -13.32 12.94
C LEU A 99 12.40 -14.80 12.54
N GLY A 100 13.32 -15.13 11.64
CA GLY A 100 13.57 -16.48 11.16
C GLY A 100 12.47 -17.04 10.25
N LEU A 101 11.61 -16.21 9.71
CA LEU A 101 10.58 -16.62 8.75
C LEU A 101 11.23 -16.86 7.37
N PRO A 102 10.74 -17.84 6.59
CA PRO A 102 11.26 -18.10 5.27
C PRO A 102 10.91 -16.94 4.31
N VAL A 103 11.95 -16.30 3.78
CA VAL A 103 11.82 -15.21 2.81
C VAL A 103 12.61 -15.58 1.56
N PRO A 104 12.04 -15.51 0.36
CA PRO A 104 12.79 -15.71 -0.87
C PRO A 104 13.94 -14.71 -0.95
N GLU A 105 15.07 -15.12 -1.55
CA GLU A 105 16.17 -14.21 -1.81
C GLU A 105 15.71 -13.01 -2.62
N PHE A 106 16.29 -11.86 -2.35
CA PHE A 106 15.97 -10.62 -3.03
C PHE A 106 17.17 -9.69 -3.09
N ALA A 107 17.11 -8.71 -3.95
CA ALA A 107 18.01 -7.57 -4.02
C ALA A 107 17.20 -6.27 -4.12
N VAL A 108 17.71 -5.21 -3.52
CA VAL A 108 17.22 -3.85 -3.75
C VAL A 108 18.02 -3.27 -4.90
N LEU A 109 17.33 -2.69 -5.87
CA LEU A 109 17.94 -2.12 -7.06
C LEU A 109 18.09 -0.60 -6.91
N HIS A 110 19.25 -0.09 -7.31
CA HIS A 110 19.61 1.32 -7.34
C HIS A 110 20.31 1.64 -8.67
N ASP A 111 20.57 2.92 -8.94
CA ASP A 111 21.22 3.34 -10.18
C ASP A 111 22.65 2.77 -10.35
N ASP A 112 23.32 2.49 -9.24
CA ASP A 112 24.67 1.90 -9.19
C ASP A 112 24.70 0.37 -9.04
N THR A 113 23.55 -0.30 -9.16
CA THR A 113 23.46 -1.77 -9.03
C THR A 113 24.21 -2.47 -10.17
N ASP A 114 24.99 -3.50 -9.82
CA ASP A 114 25.49 -4.48 -10.77
C ASP A 114 24.37 -5.47 -11.14
N PHE A 115 23.63 -5.15 -12.21
CA PHE A 115 22.45 -5.89 -12.63
C PHE A 115 22.79 -7.32 -13.08
N ASP A 116 23.97 -7.52 -13.67
CA ASP A 116 24.41 -8.85 -14.13
C ASP A 116 24.70 -9.75 -12.93
N ALA A 117 25.35 -9.23 -11.89
CA ALA A 117 25.57 -9.96 -10.65
C ALA A 117 24.26 -10.30 -9.92
N VAL A 118 23.26 -9.42 -9.96
CA VAL A 118 21.92 -9.71 -9.40
C VAL A 118 21.23 -10.83 -10.18
N GLU A 119 21.27 -10.79 -11.53
CA GLU A 119 20.70 -11.86 -12.36
C GLU A 119 21.38 -13.21 -12.10
N GLU A 120 22.71 -13.22 -11.93
CA GLU A 120 23.45 -14.44 -11.62
C GLU A 120 23.09 -14.99 -10.24
N LYS A 121 23.00 -14.12 -9.23
CA LYS A 121 22.71 -14.50 -7.85
C LYS A 121 21.27 -15.03 -7.67
N LEU A 122 20.29 -14.32 -8.19
CA LEU A 122 18.87 -14.64 -7.96
C LEU A 122 18.30 -15.65 -8.97
N GLY A 123 18.93 -15.76 -10.13
CA GLY A 123 18.45 -16.60 -11.24
C GLY A 123 17.20 -16.06 -11.93
N LEU A 124 16.83 -16.71 -13.02
CA LEU A 124 15.65 -16.37 -13.82
C LEU A 124 14.63 -17.53 -13.79
N PRO A 125 13.34 -17.26 -13.86
CA PRO A 125 12.72 -15.93 -13.93
C PRO A 125 12.64 -15.23 -12.56
N MET A 126 12.76 -13.90 -12.53
CA MET A 126 12.56 -13.09 -11.32
C MET A 126 11.46 -12.04 -11.51
N PHE A 127 10.98 -11.47 -10.42
CA PHE A 127 10.02 -10.37 -10.43
C PHE A 127 10.66 -9.09 -9.88
N VAL A 128 10.55 -8.00 -10.64
CA VAL A 128 10.86 -6.65 -10.18
C VAL A 128 9.56 -5.99 -9.74
N LYS A 129 9.61 -5.31 -8.61
CA LYS A 129 8.44 -4.66 -7.98
C LYS A 129 8.87 -3.36 -7.32
N PRO A 130 8.07 -2.28 -7.41
CA PRO A 130 8.25 -1.12 -6.54
C PRO A 130 8.11 -1.53 -5.07
N ALA A 131 8.89 -0.89 -4.19
CA ALA A 131 8.90 -1.26 -2.78
C ALA A 131 7.56 -0.92 -2.09
N ALA A 132 6.97 0.24 -2.43
CA ALA A 132 5.82 0.81 -1.72
C ALA A 132 4.50 0.85 -2.52
N GLU A 133 4.44 0.27 -3.73
CA GLU A 133 3.20 0.20 -4.50
C GLU A 133 2.36 -1.04 -4.18
N GLY A 134 1.02 -0.91 -4.23
CA GLY A 134 0.05 -1.98 -4.04
C GLY A 134 -0.47 -2.56 -5.37
N SER A 135 -1.50 -3.43 -5.28
CA SER A 135 -2.34 -3.95 -6.39
C SER A 135 -1.59 -4.39 -7.64
N SER A 136 -0.37 -4.90 -7.51
CA SER A 136 0.50 -5.31 -8.62
C SER A 136 0.94 -4.19 -9.57
N VAL A 137 0.79 -2.93 -9.18
CA VAL A 137 1.31 -1.78 -9.94
C VAL A 137 2.82 -1.93 -10.09
N GLY A 138 3.34 -1.81 -11.30
CA GLY A 138 4.76 -1.90 -11.59
C GLY A 138 5.41 -3.28 -11.34
N VAL A 139 4.65 -4.37 -11.26
CA VAL A 139 5.19 -5.72 -11.12
C VAL A 139 5.55 -6.29 -12.50
N VAL A 140 6.84 -6.49 -12.75
CA VAL A 140 7.34 -7.01 -14.03
C VAL A 140 8.09 -8.31 -13.83
N LYS A 141 7.78 -9.32 -14.66
CA LYS A 141 8.49 -10.61 -14.71
C LYS A 141 9.62 -10.55 -15.70
N VAL A 142 10.86 -10.65 -15.21
CA VAL A 142 12.07 -10.76 -16.04
C VAL A 142 12.32 -12.23 -16.34
N LYS A 143 12.29 -12.60 -17.62
CA LYS A 143 12.49 -13.98 -18.11
C LYS A 143 13.81 -14.19 -18.82
N GLY A 144 14.41 -13.13 -19.36
CA GLY A 144 15.62 -13.18 -20.21
C GLY A 144 16.80 -12.49 -19.55
N LYS A 145 17.99 -13.04 -19.75
CA LYS A 145 19.27 -12.48 -19.27
C LYS A 145 19.53 -11.10 -19.90
N GLY A 146 20.10 -10.18 -19.10
CA GLY A 146 20.42 -8.81 -19.51
C GLY A 146 19.21 -7.86 -19.58
N ARG A 147 18.04 -8.29 -19.11
CA ARG A 147 16.82 -7.49 -19.14
C ARG A 147 16.56 -6.72 -17.84
N LEU A 148 17.21 -7.09 -16.74
CA LEU A 148 16.94 -6.51 -15.43
C LEU A 148 17.14 -5.00 -15.40
N LYS A 149 18.24 -4.51 -16.01
CA LYS A 149 18.53 -3.07 -16.07
C LYS A 149 17.44 -2.29 -16.81
N SER A 150 16.99 -2.76 -17.97
CA SER A 150 15.93 -2.07 -18.73
C SER A 150 14.60 -2.03 -17.98
N VAL A 151 14.26 -3.08 -17.23
CA VAL A 151 13.07 -3.13 -16.39
C VAL A 151 13.20 -2.19 -15.19
N TYR A 152 14.37 -2.11 -14.57
CA TYR A 152 14.63 -1.14 -13.51
C TYR A 152 14.44 0.31 -14.00
N GLU A 153 15.04 0.67 -15.13
CA GLU A 153 14.91 2.01 -15.74
C GLU A 153 13.45 2.37 -16.05
N GLU A 154 12.66 1.39 -16.47
CA GLU A 154 11.23 1.56 -16.71
C GLU A 154 10.44 1.84 -15.40
N LEU A 155 10.82 1.19 -14.31
CA LEU A 155 10.05 1.21 -13.05
C LEU A 155 10.56 2.20 -12.00
N LYS A 156 11.80 2.70 -12.10
CA LYS A 156 12.42 3.51 -11.05
C LYS A 156 11.67 4.80 -10.69
N HIS A 157 10.80 5.27 -11.56
CA HIS A 157 9.95 6.43 -11.29
C HIS A 157 8.78 6.15 -10.31
N LEU A 158 8.54 4.85 -10.01
CA LEU A 158 7.51 4.41 -9.06
C LEU A 158 8.07 4.19 -7.63
N GLN A 159 9.28 4.68 -7.35
CA GLN A 159 9.92 4.58 -6.03
C GLN A 159 9.59 5.79 -5.15
#